data_bdf3bf82842df7e1bb79cbd1fd48b462
#
_entry.id   bdf3bf82842df7e1bb79cbd1fd48b462
#
_cell.length_a   1.000
_cell.length_b   1.000
_cell.length_c   1.000
_cell.angle_alpha   90.00
_cell.angle_beta   90.00
_cell.angle_gamma   90.00
#
_symmetry.space_group_name_H-M   'P 1'
#
loop_
_entity.id
_entity.type
_entity.pdbx_description
1 polymer ?
#
loop_
_entity_poly.entity_id
_entity_poly.type
_entity_poly.pdbx_seq_one_letter_code
_entity_poly.pdbx_strand_id
1 'polypeptide(L)'
;MRPALLRSSLRALAALAFVIATVSACRVEPTPLTVTTVIGGLDHPWDIAFTPGGNMVFTERVGRISIRFGGTRRVLATPTDVVAVGEGGMLGIAVDPQFNANRRIYTCMVSNRSGATDVRVVRWRINDGVSALTDRTDILTGIPSSSGSHMGCRIRFGPDGYLWVATGDATQGPVPQSRTSLGGKVLRITTDGAGAPGNAGGGFRAEVYTYGHRNLQGIAFAPNGQAYSVEHGPDRDDEVNRLVRGGNYGWDPVAPGSAGDYDQSRPMTDLGKFPNAQRAVWSSGVPTIAPSGATFLTGAQWGGWNGALAVAVLKGSQLRVLALNANGTAVEQQWTRITDRGRLRSAVQGPGGVLYIATDANPGAILKVTPPAQ
;
A
#
# COMPACT_ATOMS: atom_id res chain seq x y z
N MET A 1 1.33 21.08 86.47
CA MET A 1 1.42 21.43 85.02
C MET A 1 1.52 20.15 84.26
N ARG A 2 0.50 19.81 83.46
CA ARG A 2 0.48 18.62 82.59
C ARG A 2 0.51 19.12 81.14
N PRO A 3 1.32 18.56 80.26
CA PRO A 3 1.27 18.90 78.82
C PRO A 3 0.17 18.14 78.10
N ALA A 4 -0.52 18.82 77.15
CA ALA A 4 -1.56 18.32 76.37
C ALA A 4 -0.97 17.49 75.18
N LEU A 5 -1.55 16.32 74.92
CA LEU A 5 -1.26 15.47 73.76
C LEU A 5 -2.10 15.93 72.57
N LEU A 6 -1.43 16.41 71.51
CA LEU A 6 -2.04 16.60 70.19
C LEU A 6 -2.15 15.24 69.51
N ARG A 7 -3.37 14.81 69.17
CA ARG A 7 -3.64 13.68 68.31
C ARG A 7 -3.76 14.20 66.88
N SER A 8 -2.80 13.86 65.99
CA SER A 8 -2.88 14.06 64.55
C SER A 8 -3.61 12.88 63.91
N SER A 9 -4.78 13.14 63.32
CA SER A 9 -5.54 12.17 62.54
C SER A 9 -5.06 12.20 61.09
N LEU A 10 -4.30 11.17 60.65
CA LEU A 10 -4.04 10.90 59.24
C LEU A 10 -5.34 10.36 58.61
N ARG A 11 -5.91 11.11 57.68
CA ARG A 11 -6.93 10.62 56.73
C ARG A 11 -6.20 10.02 55.51
N ALA A 12 -6.21 8.71 55.38
CA ALA A 12 -5.77 8.00 54.18
C ALA A 12 -6.85 8.17 53.11
N LEU A 13 -6.55 8.90 52.02
CA LEU A 13 -7.35 8.89 50.81
C LEU A 13 -6.99 7.62 50.02
N ALA A 14 -7.90 6.66 49.96
CA ALA A 14 -7.82 5.53 49.05
C ALA A 14 -8.26 6.01 47.65
N ALA A 15 -7.33 6.18 46.73
CA ALA A 15 -7.63 6.40 45.31
C ALA A 15 -8.07 5.08 44.68
N LEU A 16 -9.36 4.96 44.39
CA LEU A 16 -9.93 3.83 43.64
C LEU A 16 -9.63 4.05 42.14
N ALA A 17 -8.61 3.37 41.62
CA ALA A 17 -8.34 3.34 40.18
C ALA A 17 -9.38 2.43 39.49
N PHE A 18 -10.36 3.04 38.85
CA PHE A 18 -11.25 2.33 37.92
C PHE A 18 -10.47 1.91 36.66
N VAL A 19 -10.09 0.65 36.59
CA VAL A 19 -9.64 0.04 35.33
C VAL A 19 -10.88 -0.19 34.50
N ILE A 20 -11.15 0.73 33.55
CA ILE A 20 -12.16 0.50 32.50
C ILE A 20 -11.54 -0.49 31.54
N ALA A 21 -11.83 -1.76 31.72
CA ALA A 21 -11.59 -2.77 30.68
C ALA A 21 -12.54 -2.49 29.52
N THR A 22 -12.05 -1.87 28.44
CA THR A 22 -12.79 -1.76 27.19
C THR A 22 -12.87 -3.17 26.60
N VAL A 23 -13.99 -3.83 26.80
CA VAL A 23 -14.33 -5.05 26.06
C VAL A 23 -14.49 -4.63 24.60
N SER A 24 -13.52 -4.95 23.75
CA SER A 24 -13.63 -4.75 22.30
C SER A 24 -14.81 -5.60 21.81
N ALA A 25 -15.90 -4.97 21.41
CA ALA A 25 -17.06 -5.68 20.89
C ALA A 25 -16.68 -6.41 19.60
N CYS A 26 -17.03 -7.70 19.51
CA CYS A 26 -16.79 -8.48 18.31
C CYS A 26 -17.48 -7.80 17.12
N ARG A 27 -16.71 -7.42 16.09
CA ARG A 27 -17.24 -6.78 14.88
C ARG A 27 -17.93 -7.83 14.03
N VAL A 28 -19.18 -7.58 13.67
CA VAL A 28 -19.95 -8.48 12.80
C VAL A 28 -19.65 -8.15 11.34
N GLU A 29 -19.23 -9.16 10.58
CA GLU A 29 -18.97 -9.01 9.15
C GLU A 29 -20.23 -8.79 8.32
N PRO A 30 -20.17 -8.03 7.22
CA PRO A 30 -21.28 -7.85 6.31
C PRO A 30 -21.39 -9.05 5.35
N THR A 31 -22.20 -10.03 5.66
CA THR A 31 -22.43 -11.22 4.82
C THR A 31 -23.91 -11.40 4.46
N PRO A 32 -24.22 -11.96 3.27
CA PRO A 32 -23.29 -12.38 2.21
C PRO A 32 -22.76 -11.22 1.37
N LEU A 33 -21.52 -11.32 0.88
CA LEU A 33 -20.97 -10.39 -0.10
C LEU A 33 -21.45 -10.76 -1.51
N THR A 34 -21.83 -9.77 -2.31
CA THR A 34 -22.10 -9.95 -3.74
C THR A 34 -20.85 -9.59 -4.55
N VAL A 35 -20.35 -10.55 -5.35
CA VAL A 35 -19.17 -10.37 -6.22
C VAL A 35 -19.58 -10.50 -7.67
N THR A 36 -19.41 -9.42 -8.45
CA THR A 36 -19.73 -9.39 -9.89
C THR A 36 -18.54 -8.95 -10.71
N THR A 37 -18.41 -9.48 -11.94
CA THR A 37 -17.37 -9.04 -12.89
C THR A 37 -17.82 -7.75 -13.57
N VAL A 38 -16.99 -6.70 -13.49
CA VAL A 38 -17.22 -5.41 -14.15
C VAL A 38 -16.53 -5.35 -15.51
N ILE A 39 -15.32 -5.89 -15.60
CA ILE A 39 -14.51 -5.97 -16.83
C ILE A 39 -13.81 -7.32 -16.80
N GLY A 40 -13.94 -8.12 -17.85
CA GLY A 40 -13.22 -9.36 -18.05
C GLY A 40 -12.26 -9.30 -19.25
N GLY A 41 -11.53 -10.40 -19.48
CA GLY A 41 -10.62 -10.53 -20.62
C GLY A 41 -9.40 -9.60 -20.55
N LEU A 42 -8.94 -9.26 -19.34
CA LEU A 42 -7.77 -8.44 -19.09
C LEU A 42 -6.50 -9.30 -19.00
N ASP A 43 -5.36 -8.69 -19.27
CA ASP A 43 -4.06 -9.35 -19.13
C ASP A 43 -3.36 -8.85 -17.88
N HIS A 44 -3.46 -9.61 -16.78
CA HIS A 44 -2.90 -9.27 -15.47
C HIS A 44 -3.23 -7.82 -15.05
N PRO A 45 -4.54 -7.46 -14.86
CA PRO A 45 -4.88 -6.13 -14.38
C PRO A 45 -4.20 -5.87 -13.03
N TRP A 46 -3.47 -4.73 -12.94
CA TRP A 46 -2.56 -4.54 -11.83
C TRP A 46 -3.10 -3.54 -10.80
N ASP A 47 -3.61 -2.40 -11.24
CA ASP A 47 -4.12 -1.37 -10.34
C ASP A 47 -5.32 -0.63 -10.90
N ILE A 48 -6.08 0.00 -10.01
CA ILE A 48 -7.33 0.70 -10.28
C ILE A 48 -7.30 2.05 -9.59
N ALA A 49 -7.80 3.09 -10.28
CA ALA A 49 -8.11 4.38 -9.69
C ALA A 49 -9.40 4.95 -10.31
N PHE A 50 -9.99 5.96 -9.69
CA PHE A 50 -11.23 6.57 -10.16
C PHE A 50 -11.04 8.07 -10.38
N THR A 51 -11.56 8.58 -11.48
CA THR A 51 -11.67 10.03 -11.69
C THR A 51 -12.79 10.59 -10.80
N PRO A 52 -12.82 11.91 -10.51
CA PRO A 52 -13.93 12.51 -9.77
C PRO A 52 -15.31 12.26 -10.39
N GLY A 53 -15.39 12.10 -11.72
CA GLY A 53 -16.62 11.73 -12.44
C GLY A 53 -16.96 10.24 -12.38
N GLY A 54 -16.28 9.45 -11.54
CA GLY A 54 -16.57 8.03 -11.32
C GLY A 54 -16.06 7.09 -12.43
N ASN A 55 -15.33 7.59 -13.43
CA ASN A 55 -14.76 6.72 -14.46
C ASN A 55 -13.56 5.96 -13.90
N MET A 56 -13.50 4.65 -14.17
CA MET A 56 -12.43 3.79 -13.71
C MET A 56 -11.25 3.84 -14.68
N VAL A 57 -10.06 4.22 -14.20
CA VAL A 57 -8.80 4.04 -14.91
C VAL A 57 -8.05 2.87 -14.29
N PHE A 58 -7.37 2.07 -15.11
CA PHE A 58 -6.67 0.89 -14.64
C PHE A 58 -5.49 0.53 -15.56
N THR A 59 -4.57 -0.21 -14.98
CA THR A 59 -3.39 -0.72 -15.66
C THR A 59 -3.46 -2.22 -15.87
N GLU A 60 -2.83 -2.68 -16.94
CA GLU A 60 -2.54 -4.10 -17.18
C GLU A 60 -1.02 -4.26 -17.25
N ARG A 61 -0.46 -5.22 -16.53
CA ARG A 61 0.99 -5.40 -16.34
C ARG A 61 1.77 -5.45 -17.64
N VAL A 62 1.17 -5.98 -18.70
CA VAL A 62 1.76 -6.06 -20.06
C VAL A 62 2.06 -4.70 -20.71
N GLY A 63 1.62 -3.58 -20.12
CA GLY A 63 1.94 -2.23 -20.63
C GLY A 63 0.72 -1.42 -21.06
N ARG A 64 -0.51 -1.85 -20.78
CA ARG A 64 -1.71 -1.10 -21.18
C ARG A 64 -2.22 -0.20 -20.05
N ILE A 65 -2.62 1.02 -20.41
CA ILE A 65 -3.36 1.95 -19.57
C ILE A 65 -4.73 2.14 -20.19
N SER A 66 -5.78 1.82 -19.44
CA SER A 66 -7.16 1.82 -19.94
C SER A 66 -8.07 2.65 -19.05
N ILE A 67 -9.21 3.08 -19.61
CA ILE A 67 -10.33 3.69 -18.91
C ILE A 67 -11.63 2.98 -19.22
N ARG A 68 -12.50 2.81 -18.22
CA ARG A 68 -13.90 2.48 -18.43
C ARG A 68 -14.71 3.78 -18.41
N PHE A 69 -15.14 4.23 -19.58
CA PHE A 69 -15.86 5.49 -19.80
C PHE A 69 -17.21 5.21 -20.47
N GLY A 70 -18.29 5.69 -19.89
CA GLY A 70 -19.65 5.43 -20.41
C GLY A 70 -19.97 3.93 -20.51
N GLY A 71 -19.47 3.11 -19.60
CA GLY A 71 -19.66 1.66 -19.61
C GLY A 71 -18.69 0.88 -20.53
N THR A 72 -17.96 1.56 -21.43
CA THR A 72 -17.08 0.94 -22.43
C THR A 72 -15.61 1.04 -22.02
N ARG A 73 -14.83 -0.03 -22.23
CA ARG A 73 -13.38 -0.02 -22.09
C ARG A 73 -12.73 0.68 -23.29
N ARG A 74 -11.81 1.59 -23.00
CA ARG A 74 -10.93 2.22 -24.00
C ARG A 74 -9.47 2.08 -23.54
N VAL A 75 -8.57 1.65 -24.43
CA VAL A 75 -7.13 1.71 -24.20
C VAL A 75 -6.67 3.13 -24.49
N LEU A 76 -6.09 3.80 -23.51
CA LEU A 76 -5.59 5.18 -23.63
C LEU A 76 -4.15 5.25 -24.11
N ALA A 77 -3.32 4.28 -23.72
CA ALA A 77 -1.93 4.17 -24.16
C ALA A 77 -1.38 2.75 -23.97
N THR A 78 -0.38 2.43 -24.80
CA THR A 78 0.45 1.23 -24.68
C THR A 78 1.91 1.65 -24.91
N PRO A 79 2.59 2.23 -23.90
CA PRO A 79 3.97 2.69 -24.02
C PRO A 79 4.90 1.53 -24.37
N THR A 80 5.78 1.74 -25.37
CA THR A 80 6.66 0.69 -25.90
C THR A 80 7.92 0.45 -25.07
N ASP A 81 8.19 1.33 -24.12
CA ASP A 81 9.33 1.24 -23.19
C ASP A 81 9.03 0.50 -21.88
N VAL A 82 7.84 -0.10 -21.76
CA VAL A 82 7.48 -0.92 -20.61
C VAL A 82 8.18 -2.27 -20.67
N VAL A 83 8.85 -2.65 -19.56
CA VAL A 83 9.53 -3.94 -19.40
C VAL A 83 8.67 -4.84 -18.51
N ALA A 84 7.87 -5.71 -19.13
CA ALA A 84 6.94 -6.62 -18.44
C ALA A 84 7.59 -8.00 -18.19
N VAL A 85 8.59 -8.05 -17.29
CA VAL A 85 9.30 -9.27 -16.91
C VAL A 85 9.10 -9.55 -15.42
N GLY A 86 8.76 -10.77 -15.05
CA GLY A 86 8.52 -11.16 -13.67
C GLY A 86 7.43 -10.33 -13.00
N GLU A 87 7.75 -9.61 -11.94
CA GLU A 87 6.86 -8.67 -11.26
C GLU A 87 6.77 -7.31 -11.97
N GLY A 88 7.68 -7.02 -12.91
CA GLY A 88 7.75 -5.76 -13.64
C GLY A 88 6.66 -5.58 -14.68
N GLY A 89 6.53 -4.35 -15.17
CA GLY A 89 5.55 -3.97 -16.18
C GLY A 89 4.94 -2.59 -15.92
N MET A 90 3.71 -2.38 -16.43
CA MET A 90 2.85 -1.24 -16.10
C MET A 90 2.09 -1.57 -14.82
N LEU A 91 2.40 -0.89 -13.72
CA LEU A 91 2.03 -1.30 -12.38
C LEU A 91 1.01 -0.31 -11.75
N GLY A 92 1.45 0.52 -10.78
CA GLY A 92 0.57 1.42 -10.04
C GLY A 92 -0.07 2.52 -10.90
N ILE A 93 -1.28 2.96 -10.53
CA ILE A 93 -1.97 4.10 -11.14
C ILE A 93 -2.63 4.96 -10.07
N ALA A 94 -2.57 6.28 -10.24
CA ALA A 94 -3.27 7.26 -9.41
C ALA A 94 -3.86 8.38 -10.26
N VAL A 95 -4.98 8.94 -9.82
CA VAL A 95 -5.62 10.12 -10.42
C VAL A 95 -5.26 11.35 -9.61
N ASP A 96 -4.91 12.45 -10.28
CA ASP A 96 -4.56 13.71 -9.64
C ASP A 96 -5.74 14.23 -8.79
N PRO A 97 -5.51 14.71 -7.55
CA PRO A 97 -6.56 15.33 -6.75
C PRO A 97 -7.24 16.53 -7.45
N GLN A 98 -6.51 17.21 -8.33
CA GLN A 98 -7.02 18.33 -9.13
C GLN A 98 -7.43 17.90 -10.56
N PHE A 99 -7.81 16.64 -10.75
CA PHE A 99 -8.10 16.07 -12.07
C PHE A 99 -9.10 16.89 -12.89
N ASN A 100 -10.12 17.45 -12.27
CA ASN A 100 -11.11 18.28 -12.98
C ASN A 100 -10.49 19.52 -13.65
N ALA A 101 -9.41 20.06 -13.08
CA ALA A 101 -8.68 21.19 -13.64
C ALA A 101 -7.58 20.78 -14.63
N ASN A 102 -6.86 19.68 -14.35
CA ASN A 102 -5.64 19.35 -15.07
C ASN A 102 -5.70 18.04 -15.88
N ARG A 103 -6.69 17.16 -15.63
CA ARG A 103 -6.90 15.85 -16.27
C ARG A 103 -5.70 14.91 -16.16
N ARG A 104 -4.86 15.09 -15.13
CA ARG A 104 -3.64 14.31 -14.94
C ARG A 104 -3.91 12.97 -14.25
N ILE A 105 -3.16 11.97 -14.68
CA ILE A 105 -2.99 10.69 -14.01
C ILE A 105 -1.51 10.38 -13.88
N TYR A 106 -1.19 9.47 -12.97
CA TYR A 106 0.18 9.03 -12.72
C TYR A 106 0.23 7.52 -12.83
N THR A 107 1.29 7.00 -13.43
CA THR A 107 1.59 5.57 -13.44
C THR A 107 2.97 5.33 -12.89
N CYS A 108 3.16 4.16 -12.26
CA CYS A 108 4.48 3.66 -11.90
C CYS A 108 4.74 2.40 -12.73
N MET A 109 5.91 2.32 -13.37
CA MET A 109 6.22 1.24 -14.31
C MET A 109 7.71 0.93 -14.34
N VAL A 110 8.05 -0.28 -14.77
CA VAL A 110 9.41 -0.65 -15.16
C VAL A 110 9.62 -0.25 -16.60
N SER A 111 10.70 0.50 -16.89
CA SER A 111 10.94 1.09 -18.22
C SER A 111 12.42 1.02 -18.59
N ASN A 112 12.69 0.86 -19.88
CA ASN A 112 14.04 0.92 -20.47
C ASN A 112 14.31 2.22 -21.24
N ARG A 113 13.46 3.25 -21.08
CA ARG A 113 13.50 4.51 -21.86
C ARG A 113 14.83 5.25 -21.77
N SER A 114 15.54 5.15 -20.67
CA SER A 114 16.80 5.88 -20.44
C SER A 114 18.05 5.05 -20.79
N GLY A 115 17.90 3.95 -21.53
CA GLY A 115 18.95 3.00 -21.87
C GLY A 115 19.16 1.91 -20.83
N ALA A 116 19.19 2.25 -19.54
CA ALA A 116 19.14 1.28 -18.45
C ALA A 116 17.70 1.10 -17.96
N THR A 117 17.37 -0.13 -17.52
CA THR A 117 16.05 -0.42 -16.94
C THR A 117 15.96 0.14 -15.53
N ASP A 118 14.92 0.91 -15.26
CA ASP A 118 14.59 1.42 -13.92
C ASP A 118 13.09 1.31 -13.64
N VAL A 119 12.72 1.46 -12.38
CA VAL A 119 11.34 1.74 -11.98
C VAL A 119 11.15 3.25 -11.97
N ARG A 120 10.06 3.75 -12.56
CA ARG A 120 9.79 5.18 -12.66
C ARG A 120 8.34 5.55 -12.45
N VAL A 121 8.10 6.79 -12.03
CA VAL A 121 6.78 7.40 -11.96
C VAL A 121 6.62 8.36 -13.13
N VAL A 122 5.53 8.18 -13.88
CA VAL A 122 5.23 8.95 -15.09
C VAL A 122 3.90 9.66 -14.91
N ARG A 123 3.87 10.96 -15.19
CA ARG A 123 2.66 11.77 -15.26
C ARG A 123 2.17 11.86 -16.71
N TRP A 124 0.86 11.78 -16.87
CA TRP A 124 0.16 11.86 -18.16
C TRP A 124 -1.03 12.81 -18.06
N ARG A 125 -1.53 13.27 -19.17
CA ARG A 125 -2.83 13.93 -19.28
C ARG A 125 -3.78 13.06 -20.13
N ILE A 126 -5.00 12.86 -19.65
CA ILE A 126 -6.07 12.28 -20.49
C ILE A 126 -6.58 13.40 -21.39
N ASN A 127 -6.57 13.19 -22.72
CA ASN A 127 -7.06 14.17 -23.68
C ASN A 127 -8.56 14.44 -23.51
N ASP A 128 -9.07 15.50 -24.12
CA ASP A 128 -10.46 15.94 -23.93
C ASP A 128 -11.49 14.95 -24.46
N GLY A 129 -11.14 14.23 -25.55
CA GLY A 129 -11.97 13.16 -26.12
C GLY A 129 -11.97 11.85 -25.32
N VAL A 130 -11.20 11.74 -24.23
CA VAL A 130 -11.04 10.52 -23.41
C VAL A 130 -10.67 9.31 -24.28
N SER A 131 -9.73 9.50 -25.22
CA SER A 131 -9.30 8.50 -26.19
C SER A 131 -7.81 8.21 -26.18
N ALA A 132 -7.00 9.07 -25.54
CA ALA A 132 -5.54 8.92 -25.50
C ALA A 132 -4.92 9.62 -24.27
N LEU A 133 -3.70 9.20 -23.93
CA LEU A 133 -2.81 9.94 -23.02
C LEU A 133 -1.86 10.83 -23.82
N THR A 134 -1.66 12.04 -23.32
CA THR A 134 -0.74 13.06 -23.82
C THR A 134 0.19 13.54 -22.72
N ASP A 135 1.09 14.46 -23.03
CA ASP A 135 1.91 15.24 -22.08
C ASP A 135 2.71 14.35 -21.10
N ARG A 136 3.26 13.23 -21.61
CA ARG A 136 4.09 12.33 -20.81
C ARG A 136 5.27 13.08 -20.20
N THR A 137 5.39 12.98 -18.88
CA THR A 137 6.53 13.49 -18.12
C THR A 137 7.01 12.42 -17.14
N ASP A 138 8.25 11.98 -17.24
CA ASP A 138 8.87 11.07 -16.28
C ASP A 138 9.27 11.91 -15.06
N ILE A 139 8.45 11.92 -14.00
CA ILE A 139 8.61 12.82 -12.85
C ILE A 139 9.55 12.27 -11.77
N LEU A 140 9.74 10.96 -11.70
CA LEU A 140 10.72 10.31 -10.83
C LEU A 140 11.31 9.11 -11.56
N THR A 141 12.64 9.04 -11.64
CA THR A 141 13.40 7.99 -12.32
C THR A 141 14.51 7.46 -11.43
N GLY A 142 15.16 6.37 -11.86
CA GLY A 142 16.31 5.81 -11.15
C GLY A 142 15.93 5.08 -9.85
N ILE A 143 14.68 4.68 -9.68
CA ILE A 143 14.34 3.70 -8.65
C ILE A 143 14.92 2.35 -9.11
N PRO A 144 15.68 1.62 -8.26
CA PRO A 144 16.31 0.37 -8.65
C PRO A 144 15.32 -0.65 -9.20
N SER A 145 15.73 -1.39 -10.22
CA SER A 145 15.02 -2.55 -10.77
C SER A 145 15.92 -3.77 -10.78
N SER A 146 15.32 -4.94 -10.88
CA SER A 146 15.99 -6.22 -11.06
C SER A 146 15.54 -6.91 -12.35
N SER A 147 16.05 -8.11 -12.60
CA SER A 147 15.62 -8.94 -13.72
C SER A 147 14.21 -9.55 -13.57
N GLY A 148 13.43 -9.17 -12.56
CA GLY A 148 12.06 -9.65 -12.44
C GLY A 148 11.45 -9.72 -11.04
N SER A 149 12.16 -9.28 -10.00
CA SER A 149 11.66 -9.37 -8.62
C SER A 149 11.78 -8.06 -7.86
N HIS A 150 10.89 -7.86 -6.88
CA HIS A 150 10.90 -6.76 -5.91
C HIS A 150 10.85 -5.36 -6.54
N MET A 151 9.94 -5.16 -7.48
CA MET A 151 9.74 -3.85 -8.13
C MET A 151 8.93 -2.87 -7.28
N GLY A 152 8.08 -3.35 -6.36
CA GLY A 152 7.15 -2.49 -5.64
C GLY A 152 6.16 -1.76 -6.57
N CYS A 153 6.26 -0.43 -6.62
CA CYS A 153 5.61 0.42 -7.62
C CYS A 153 4.10 0.67 -7.38
N ARG A 154 3.60 0.50 -6.15
CA ARG A 154 2.25 0.97 -5.78
C ARG A 154 2.29 2.47 -5.53
N ILE A 155 1.36 3.20 -6.12
CA ILE A 155 1.25 4.66 -5.93
C ILE A 155 -0.16 5.05 -5.47
N ARG A 156 -0.25 6.04 -4.57
CA ARG A 156 -1.51 6.61 -4.09
C ARG A 156 -1.31 8.08 -3.71
N PHE A 157 -2.28 8.92 -3.99
CA PHE A 157 -2.32 10.23 -3.34
C PHE A 157 -2.74 10.07 -1.89
N GLY A 158 -1.98 10.67 -0.99
CA GLY A 158 -2.34 10.76 0.41
C GLY A 158 -3.36 11.88 0.66
N PRO A 159 -4.00 11.88 1.84
CA PRO A 159 -4.91 12.97 2.25
C PRO A 159 -4.19 14.33 2.37
N ASP A 160 -2.88 14.32 2.40
CA ASP A 160 -1.99 15.48 2.40
C ASP A 160 -1.72 16.06 0.99
N GLY A 161 -2.32 15.45 -0.06
CA GLY A 161 -2.20 15.88 -1.45
C GLY A 161 -0.88 15.50 -2.15
N TYR A 162 0.03 14.80 -1.48
CA TYR A 162 1.28 14.30 -2.07
C TYR A 162 1.12 12.89 -2.63
N LEU A 163 1.94 12.56 -3.64
CA LEU A 163 1.98 11.22 -4.21
C LEU A 163 2.93 10.34 -3.39
N TRP A 164 2.40 9.27 -2.84
CA TRP A 164 3.15 8.26 -2.11
C TRP A 164 3.49 7.10 -3.04
N VAL A 165 4.74 6.66 -3.00
CA VAL A 165 5.28 5.62 -3.89
C VAL A 165 5.94 4.54 -3.04
N ALA A 166 5.42 3.31 -3.14
CA ALA A 166 6.00 2.13 -2.51
C ALA A 166 6.99 1.47 -3.46
N THR A 167 8.22 1.23 -3.04
CA THR A 167 9.27 0.65 -3.87
C THR A 167 9.79 -0.67 -3.30
N GLY A 168 10.33 -1.53 -4.16
CA GLY A 168 11.03 -2.73 -3.75
C GLY A 168 12.54 -2.50 -3.66
N ASP A 169 13.24 -3.43 -3.01
CA ASP A 169 14.70 -3.40 -2.88
C ASP A 169 15.45 -3.91 -4.12
N ALA A 170 14.70 -4.31 -5.16
CA ALA A 170 15.24 -4.87 -6.40
C ALA A 170 16.18 -6.08 -6.17
N THR A 171 15.99 -6.81 -5.06
CA THR A 171 16.90 -7.90 -4.62
C THR A 171 18.36 -7.48 -4.48
N GLN A 172 18.61 -6.23 -4.10
CA GLN A 172 19.96 -5.68 -3.88
C GLN A 172 20.18 -5.43 -2.39
N GLY A 173 21.10 -6.17 -1.77
CA GLY A 173 21.33 -6.20 -0.33
C GLY A 173 21.44 -4.83 0.35
N PRO A 174 22.29 -3.91 -0.11
CA PRO A 174 22.47 -2.60 0.53
C PRO A 174 21.28 -1.63 0.36
N VAL A 175 20.40 -1.88 -0.62
CA VAL A 175 19.37 -0.92 -1.06
C VAL A 175 18.37 -0.54 0.06
N PRO A 176 17.80 -1.46 0.86
CA PRO A 176 16.82 -1.11 1.87
C PRO A 176 17.31 -0.08 2.89
N GLN A 177 18.56 -0.23 3.35
CA GLN A 177 19.16 0.62 4.38
C GLN A 177 19.93 1.83 3.82
N SER A 178 20.15 1.89 2.48
CA SER A 178 20.87 2.99 1.84
C SER A 178 20.06 4.31 1.91
N ARG A 179 20.73 5.39 2.34
CA ARG A 179 20.14 6.74 2.37
C ARG A 179 20.05 7.40 0.99
N THR A 180 20.85 6.93 0.04
CA THR A 180 20.96 7.48 -1.32
C THR A 180 20.15 6.72 -2.36
N SER A 181 19.62 5.53 -2.01
CA SER A 181 18.76 4.74 -2.88
C SER A 181 17.28 5.07 -2.70
N LEU A 182 16.51 4.98 -3.78
CA LEU A 182 15.05 5.09 -3.79
C LEU A 182 14.35 3.72 -3.65
N GLY A 183 15.09 2.62 -3.69
CA GLY A 183 14.55 1.26 -3.53
C GLY A 183 14.38 0.86 -2.06
N GLY A 184 13.44 -0.05 -1.77
CA GLY A 184 13.10 -0.48 -0.42
C GLY A 184 12.64 0.67 0.48
N LYS A 185 11.83 1.57 -0.06
CA LYS A 185 11.38 2.82 0.56
C LYS A 185 9.88 3.05 0.36
N VAL A 186 9.29 3.78 1.27
CA VAL A 186 8.13 4.59 0.93
C VAL A 186 8.62 5.99 0.62
N LEU A 187 8.35 6.45 -0.60
CA LEU A 187 8.66 7.80 -1.06
C LEU A 187 7.39 8.64 -0.98
N ARG A 188 7.55 9.94 -0.75
CA ARG A 188 6.46 10.91 -0.74
C ARG A 188 6.91 12.15 -1.51
N ILE A 189 6.25 12.40 -2.64
CA ILE A 189 6.69 13.37 -3.65
C ILE A 189 5.59 14.33 -4.04
N THR A 190 5.96 15.47 -4.58
CA THR A 190 5.06 16.43 -5.24
C THR A 190 4.56 15.86 -6.57
N THR A 191 3.58 16.50 -7.17
CA THR A 191 3.06 16.19 -8.52
C THR A 191 4.09 16.38 -9.65
N ASP A 192 5.24 16.99 -9.35
CA ASP A 192 6.35 17.21 -10.27
C ASP A 192 7.59 16.36 -9.92
N GLY A 193 7.48 15.46 -8.91
CA GLY A 193 8.50 14.49 -8.57
C GLY A 193 9.50 14.94 -7.50
N ALA A 194 9.46 16.18 -7.05
CA ALA A 194 10.32 16.64 -5.95
C ALA A 194 9.91 16.01 -4.62
N GLY A 195 10.86 15.81 -3.71
CA GLY A 195 10.54 15.35 -2.35
C GLY A 195 9.55 16.28 -1.64
N ALA A 196 8.51 15.72 -1.02
CA ALA A 196 7.52 16.51 -0.31
C ALA A 196 8.12 17.08 1.01
N PRO A 197 7.69 18.28 1.44
CA PRO A 197 8.10 18.83 2.72
C PRO A 197 7.77 17.90 3.88
N GLY A 198 8.66 17.79 4.86
CA GLY A 198 8.45 16.96 6.05
C GLY A 198 8.74 15.47 5.84
N ASN A 199 9.50 15.08 4.83
CA ASN A 199 10.04 13.71 4.67
C ASN A 199 11.16 13.41 5.71
N ALA A 200 11.81 12.24 5.60
CA ALA A 200 12.73 11.71 6.62
C ALA A 200 13.84 12.67 7.04
N GLY A 201 14.46 13.41 6.09
CA GLY A 201 15.63 14.27 6.38
C GLY A 201 16.87 13.43 6.72
N GLY A 202 17.79 13.98 7.53
CA GLY A 202 18.90 13.22 8.11
C GLY A 202 19.87 12.60 7.08
N GLY A 203 20.07 13.22 5.91
CA GLY A 203 20.96 12.72 4.86
C GLY A 203 20.32 11.70 3.91
N PHE A 204 19.04 11.40 4.07
CA PHE A 204 18.25 10.69 3.06
C PHE A 204 17.97 11.61 1.85
N ARG A 205 17.77 10.96 0.69
CA ARG A 205 17.21 11.67 -0.46
C ARG A 205 15.89 12.34 -0.07
N ALA A 206 15.61 13.50 -0.68
CA ALA A 206 14.47 14.34 -0.33
C ALA A 206 13.11 13.64 -0.47
N GLU A 207 13.03 12.65 -1.36
CA GLU A 207 11.82 11.88 -1.65
C GLU A 207 11.48 10.86 -0.57
N VAL A 208 12.44 10.45 0.29
CA VAL A 208 12.29 9.32 1.23
C VAL A 208 11.45 9.71 2.43
N TYR A 209 10.37 8.96 2.67
CA TYR A 209 9.55 9.06 3.88
C TYR A 209 9.90 8.00 4.92
N THR A 210 10.04 6.71 4.49
CA THR A 210 10.49 5.58 5.34
C THR A 210 11.47 4.70 4.58
N TYR A 211 12.19 3.82 5.29
CA TYR A 211 13.22 2.95 4.72
C TYR A 211 13.27 1.58 5.42
N GLY A 212 14.14 0.68 4.91
CA GLY A 212 14.28 -0.65 5.47
C GLY A 212 13.13 -1.58 5.11
N HIS A 213 12.59 -1.46 3.90
CA HIS A 213 11.52 -2.30 3.35
C HIS A 213 12.07 -3.28 2.29
N ARG A 214 11.39 -4.43 2.13
CA ARG A 214 11.74 -5.45 1.15
C ARG A 214 11.04 -5.26 -0.19
N ASN A 215 9.76 -5.55 -0.27
CA ASN A 215 8.98 -5.49 -1.52
C ASN A 215 7.58 -4.98 -1.24
N LEU A 216 7.43 -3.67 -1.22
CA LEU A 216 6.19 -2.98 -0.93
C LEU A 216 5.20 -3.12 -2.09
N GLN A 217 4.02 -3.70 -1.84
CA GLN A 217 2.98 -3.97 -2.84
C GLN A 217 1.70 -3.15 -2.61
N GLY A 218 1.52 -2.57 -1.43
CA GLY A 218 0.35 -1.79 -1.07
C GLY A 218 0.66 -0.53 -0.29
N ILE A 219 -0.14 0.51 -0.49
CA ILE A 219 -0.27 1.71 0.34
C ILE A 219 -1.75 1.98 0.55
N ALA A 220 -2.15 2.24 1.79
CA ALA A 220 -3.51 2.62 2.14
C ALA A 220 -3.51 3.69 3.24
N PHE A 221 -4.57 4.50 3.27
CA PHE A 221 -4.74 5.54 4.28
C PHE A 221 -5.98 5.22 5.12
N ALA A 222 -5.82 5.18 6.44
CA ALA A 222 -6.93 5.04 7.36
C ALA A 222 -7.80 6.32 7.35
N PRO A 223 -9.05 6.27 7.81
CA PRO A 223 -9.94 7.44 7.83
C PRO A 223 -9.37 8.66 8.59
N ASN A 224 -8.49 8.43 9.55
CA ASN A 224 -7.78 9.50 10.28
C ASN A 224 -6.53 10.04 9.56
N GLY A 225 -6.26 9.59 8.33
CA GLY A 225 -5.12 10.00 7.51
C GLY A 225 -3.82 9.22 7.76
N GLN A 226 -3.78 8.28 8.72
CA GLN A 226 -2.60 7.46 8.98
C GLN A 226 -2.32 6.55 7.79
N ALA A 227 -1.09 6.61 7.27
CA ALA A 227 -0.64 5.76 6.16
C ALA A 227 -0.18 4.37 6.66
N TYR A 228 -0.46 3.35 5.85
CA TYR A 228 -0.02 1.97 6.03
C TYR A 228 0.56 1.43 4.74
N SER A 229 1.58 0.57 4.86
CA SER A 229 2.10 -0.22 3.76
C SER A 229 1.78 -1.71 3.92
N VAL A 230 1.83 -2.40 2.79
CA VAL A 230 1.72 -3.85 2.70
C VAL A 230 2.92 -4.35 1.91
N GLU A 231 3.65 -5.33 2.44
CA GLU A 231 4.86 -5.84 1.79
C GLU A 231 5.04 -7.35 1.93
N HIS A 232 5.83 -7.91 1.01
CA HIS A 232 6.14 -9.33 0.97
C HIS A 232 7.37 -9.65 1.82
N GLY A 233 7.22 -10.65 2.70
CA GLY A 233 8.34 -11.36 3.31
C GLY A 233 9.00 -12.35 2.34
N PRO A 234 10.13 -12.97 2.72
CA PRO A 234 10.82 -13.95 1.89
C PRO A 234 10.04 -15.28 1.76
N ASP A 235 9.91 -16.02 2.81
CA ASP A 235 9.14 -17.27 2.96
C ASP A 235 8.16 -17.23 4.14
N ARG A 236 8.30 -16.21 4.96
CA ARG A 236 7.54 -15.91 6.17
C ARG A 236 7.40 -14.41 6.35
N ASP A 237 6.48 -14.02 7.21
CA ASP A 237 6.32 -12.65 7.70
C ASP A 237 6.08 -11.62 6.58
N ASP A 238 5.10 -11.89 5.69
CA ASP A 238 4.48 -10.77 4.98
C ASP A 238 3.93 -9.77 6.01
N GLU A 239 4.06 -8.48 5.76
CA GLU A 239 3.76 -7.46 6.77
C GLU A 239 2.75 -6.42 6.31
N VAL A 240 1.94 -5.94 7.27
CA VAL A 240 1.26 -4.65 7.20
C VAL A 240 1.92 -3.73 8.22
N ASN A 241 2.38 -2.58 7.76
CA ASN A 241 3.15 -1.64 8.56
C ASN A 241 2.45 -0.29 8.69
N ARG A 242 2.35 0.25 9.92
CA ARG A 242 1.94 1.62 10.16
C ARG A 242 3.12 2.54 9.86
N LEU A 243 2.97 3.45 8.90
CA LEU A 243 4.08 4.29 8.42
C LEU A 243 4.31 5.48 9.36
N VAL A 244 5.57 5.62 9.81
CA VAL A 244 6.05 6.70 10.66
C VAL A 244 7.20 7.40 9.95
N ARG A 245 7.16 8.73 9.86
CA ARG A 245 8.18 9.55 9.22
C ARG A 245 9.59 9.20 9.72
N GLY A 246 10.52 8.92 8.80
CA GLY A 246 11.89 8.54 9.12
C GLY A 246 12.04 7.15 9.76
N GLY A 247 10.96 6.36 9.83
CA GLY A 247 10.98 5.01 10.39
C GLY A 247 11.82 4.05 9.58
N ASN A 248 12.65 3.24 10.27
CA ASN A 248 13.29 2.05 9.75
C ASN A 248 12.39 0.84 10.01
N TYR A 249 12.12 0.03 8.99
CA TYR A 249 11.29 -1.18 9.10
C TYR A 249 12.14 -2.47 9.25
N GLY A 250 13.46 -2.31 9.28
CA GLY A 250 14.38 -3.33 9.76
C GLY A 250 14.80 -4.37 8.75
N TRP A 251 14.30 -4.32 7.50
CA TRP A 251 14.78 -5.23 6.47
C TRP A 251 16.21 -4.88 6.06
N ASP A 252 17.12 -5.83 6.23
CA ASP A 252 18.50 -5.76 5.82
C ASP A 252 19.00 -7.15 5.41
N PRO A 253 18.89 -7.47 4.10
CA PRO A 253 19.24 -8.78 3.59
C PRO A 253 20.76 -8.97 3.36
N VAL A 254 21.60 -8.05 3.80
CA VAL A 254 23.06 -8.24 3.65
C VAL A 254 23.53 -9.39 4.53
N ALA A 255 24.12 -10.41 3.90
CA ALA A 255 24.65 -11.55 4.61
C ALA A 255 25.82 -11.13 5.53
N PRO A 256 25.91 -11.68 6.76
CA PRO A 256 26.99 -11.36 7.68
C PRO A 256 28.37 -11.60 7.05
N GLY A 257 29.26 -10.61 7.15
CA GLY A 257 30.62 -10.69 6.61
C GLY A 257 30.73 -10.50 5.11
N SER A 258 29.63 -10.27 4.38
CA SER A 258 29.66 -9.95 2.95
C SER A 258 29.59 -8.44 2.69
N ALA A 259 29.98 -8.03 1.47
CA ALA A 259 29.86 -6.64 1.01
C ALA A 259 28.47 -6.29 0.44
N GLY A 260 27.55 -7.28 0.35
CA GLY A 260 26.22 -7.01 -0.22
C GLY A 260 25.46 -8.24 -0.72
N ASP A 261 25.93 -9.46 -0.40
CA ASP A 261 25.21 -10.69 -0.77
C ASP A 261 23.80 -10.71 -0.17
N TYR A 262 22.84 -11.08 -0.99
CA TYR A 262 21.42 -11.04 -0.62
C TYR A 262 21.01 -12.33 0.09
N ASP A 263 20.73 -12.23 1.39
CA ASP A 263 20.32 -13.34 2.26
C ASP A 263 18.85 -13.24 2.62
N GLN A 264 18.01 -14.09 2.06
CA GLN A 264 16.57 -14.14 2.32
C GLN A 264 16.19 -14.77 3.67
N SER A 265 17.13 -15.36 4.39
CA SER A 265 16.90 -15.94 5.71
C SER A 265 16.80 -14.88 6.81
N ARG A 266 17.16 -13.63 6.50
CA ARG A 266 17.10 -12.52 7.46
C ARG A 266 15.66 -12.21 7.90
N PRO A 267 15.44 -11.81 9.16
CA PRO A 267 14.12 -11.42 9.62
C PRO A 267 13.64 -10.15 8.91
N MET A 268 12.34 -10.06 8.62
CA MET A 268 11.74 -8.87 8.00
C MET A 268 11.98 -7.61 8.85
N THR A 269 11.83 -7.72 10.16
CA THR A 269 12.16 -6.65 11.12
C THR A 269 13.30 -7.13 12.03
N ASP A 270 14.55 -6.80 11.67
CA ASP A 270 15.74 -7.20 12.46
C ASP A 270 15.96 -6.27 13.67
N LEU A 271 15.30 -6.59 14.79
CA LEU A 271 15.44 -5.83 16.03
C LEU A 271 16.79 -6.05 16.72
N GLY A 272 17.50 -7.12 16.41
CA GLY A 272 18.86 -7.36 16.91
C GLY A 272 19.85 -6.36 16.31
N LYS A 273 19.71 -6.06 15.00
CA LYS A 273 20.54 -5.08 14.30
C LYS A 273 20.00 -3.65 14.45
N PHE A 274 18.68 -3.48 14.46
CA PHE A 274 17.99 -2.19 14.54
C PHE A 274 16.99 -2.19 15.71
N PRO A 275 17.43 -1.96 16.96
CA PRO A 275 16.54 -2.05 18.15
C PRO A 275 15.34 -1.11 18.11
N ASN A 276 15.44 -0.01 17.36
CA ASN A 276 14.38 1.00 17.19
C ASN A 276 13.57 0.82 15.89
N ALA A 277 13.72 -0.30 15.18
CA ALA A 277 12.92 -0.56 13.98
C ALA A 277 11.43 -0.66 14.32
N GLN A 278 10.60 -0.18 13.39
CA GLN A 278 9.14 -0.20 13.53
C GLN A 278 8.63 -1.63 13.36
N ARG A 279 7.88 -2.11 14.34
CA ARG A 279 7.24 -3.43 14.27
C ARG A 279 6.02 -3.39 13.36
N ALA A 280 5.80 -4.47 12.62
CA ALA A 280 4.58 -4.66 11.84
C ALA A 280 3.34 -4.65 12.77
N VAL A 281 2.22 -4.08 12.26
CA VAL A 281 0.92 -4.16 12.94
C VAL A 281 0.25 -5.50 12.69
N TRP A 282 0.65 -6.21 11.65
CA TRP A 282 0.22 -7.55 11.30
C TRP A 282 1.32 -8.27 10.52
N SER A 283 1.49 -9.56 10.82
CA SER A 283 2.34 -10.48 10.06
C SER A 283 1.55 -11.71 9.63
N SER A 284 1.88 -12.26 8.45
CA SER A 284 1.30 -13.53 7.99
C SER A 284 1.80 -14.74 8.80
N GLY A 285 2.95 -14.61 9.44
CA GLY A 285 3.70 -15.75 9.96
C GLY A 285 4.19 -16.66 8.82
N VAL A 286 4.17 -17.96 9.04
CA VAL A 286 4.59 -19.00 8.07
C VAL A 286 3.34 -19.78 7.63
N PRO A 287 3.16 -19.99 6.32
CA PRO A 287 3.88 -19.45 5.17
C PRO A 287 3.44 -18.03 4.80
N THR A 288 4.20 -17.34 3.93
CA THR A 288 3.75 -16.13 3.26
C THR A 288 2.50 -16.37 2.43
N ILE A 289 1.65 -15.35 2.34
CA ILE A 289 0.44 -15.35 1.50
C ILE A 289 0.50 -14.36 0.33
N ALA A 290 1.56 -13.56 0.25
CA ALA A 290 1.81 -12.50 -0.74
C ALA A 290 0.67 -11.46 -0.81
N PRO A 291 0.47 -10.65 0.24
CA PRO A 291 -0.51 -9.56 0.25
C PRO A 291 -0.06 -8.44 -0.69
N SER A 292 -1.03 -7.72 -1.30
CA SER A 292 -0.73 -6.73 -2.34
C SER A 292 -1.52 -5.44 -2.14
N GLY A 293 -2.27 -4.98 -3.15
CA GLY A 293 -3.00 -3.72 -3.06
C GLY A 293 -4.05 -3.75 -1.95
N ALA A 294 -4.17 -2.63 -1.22
CA ALA A 294 -5.03 -2.52 -0.06
C ALA A 294 -5.77 -1.18 0.00
N THR A 295 -6.90 -1.18 0.70
CA THR A 295 -7.69 0.03 0.98
C THR A 295 -8.43 -0.11 2.30
N PHE A 296 -8.60 0.97 3.03
CA PHE A 296 -9.54 0.99 4.14
C PHE A 296 -10.99 1.08 3.61
N LEU A 297 -11.85 0.24 4.16
CA LEU A 297 -13.27 0.25 3.84
C LEU A 297 -13.98 1.33 4.69
N THR A 298 -14.73 2.20 4.03
CA THR A 298 -15.48 3.27 4.69
C THR A 298 -16.93 3.28 4.24
N GLY A 299 -17.83 3.62 5.14
CA GLY A 299 -19.26 3.69 4.90
C GLY A 299 -20.05 2.69 5.74
N ALA A 300 -21.26 3.10 6.16
CA ALA A 300 -22.13 2.30 7.05
C ALA A 300 -22.49 0.94 6.43
N GLN A 301 -22.58 0.86 5.10
CA GLN A 301 -22.88 -0.38 4.38
C GLN A 301 -21.89 -1.52 4.67
N TRP A 302 -20.69 -1.21 5.14
CA TRP A 302 -19.68 -2.22 5.48
C TRP A 302 -19.86 -2.78 6.90
N GLY A 303 -20.81 -2.29 7.70
CA GLY A 303 -21.11 -2.81 9.04
C GLY A 303 -19.85 -2.89 9.91
N GLY A 304 -19.53 -4.05 10.45
CA GLY A 304 -18.33 -4.28 11.27
C GLY A 304 -17.00 -4.14 10.53
N TRP A 305 -17.01 -4.09 9.20
CA TRP A 305 -15.79 -3.82 8.39
C TRP A 305 -15.57 -2.33 8.12
N ASN A 306 -16.48 -1.46 8.55
CA ASN A 306 -16.26 0.00 8.45
C ASN A 306 -14.99 0.37 9.24
N GLY A 307 -14.02 1.01 8.56
CA GLY A 307 -12.70 1.32 9.10
C GLY A 307 -11.69 0.17 9.09
N ALA A 308 -12.03 -1.01 8.56
CA ALA A 308 -11.09 -2.12 8.42
C ALA A 308 -10.27 -2.02 7.13
N LEU A 309 -9.06 -2.58 7.13
CA LEU A 309 -8.17 -2.65 5.98
C LEU A 309 -8.46 -3.91 5.16
N ALA A 310 -8.94 -3.74 3.92
CA ALA A 310 -9.11 -4.81 2.94
C ALA A 310 -7.83 -4.94 2.11
N VAL A 311 -7.26 -6.15 2.07
CA VAL A 311 -5.98 -6.48 1.41
C VAL A 311 -6.22 -7.57 0.38
N ALA A 312 -5.91 -7.30 -0.88
CA ALA A 312 -5.88 -8.31 -1.94
C ALA A 312 -4.66 -9.19 -1.78
N VAL A 313 -4.84 -10.52 -1.90
CA VAL A 313 -3.78 -11.50 -1.62
C VAL A 313 -3.54 -12.38 -2.83
N LEU A 314 -2.27 -12.50 -3.24
CA LEU A 314 -1.84 -13.21 -4.43
C LEU A 314 -1.69 -14.72 -4.20
N LYS A 315 -0.67 -15.12 -3.43
CA LYS A 315 -0.35 -16.53 -3.19
C LYS A 315 -1.47 -17.23 -2.41
N GLY A 316 -2.04 -16.56 -1.41
CA GLY A 316 -3.17 -17.07 -0.63
C GLY A 316 -4.51 -17.01 -1.37
N SER A 317 -4.60 -16.37 -2.56
CA SER A 317 -5.79 -16.29 -3.42
C SER A 317 -7.07 -15.93 -2.65
N GLN A 318 -7.05 -14.78 -1.97
CA GLN A 318 -8.13 -14.37 -1.07
C GLN A 318 -8.18 -12.85 -0.87
N LEU A 319 -9.30 -12.36 -0.35
CA LEU A 319 -9.39 -11.05 0.29
C LEU A 319 -9.17 -11.24 1.79
N ARG A 320 -8.14 -10.58 2.35
CA ARG A 320 -7.92 -10.47 3.79
C ARG A 320 -8.49 -9.15 4.28
N VAL A 321 -9.30 -9.18 5.33
CA VAL A 321 -9.81 -7.96 5.98
C VAL A 321 -9.29 -7.91 7.40
N LEU A 322 -8.68 -6.78 7.78
CA LEU A 322 -7.99 -6.58 9.05
C LEU A 322 -8.65 -5.41 9.79
N ALA A 323 -9.29 -5.67 10.92
CA ALA A 323 -9.75 -4.64 11.83
C ALA A 323 -8.63 -4.29 12.81
N LEU A 324 -8.17 -3.05 12.76
CA LEU A 324 -7.14 -2.55 13.66
C LEU A 324 -7.75 -2.08 14.99
N ASN A 325 -6.93 -2.11 16.03
CA ASN A 325 -7.27 -1.50 17.32
C ASN A 325 -7.42 0.03 17.18
N ALA A 326 -7.95 0.68 18.21
CA ALA A 326 -8.21 2.12 18.20
C ALA A 326 -6.96 2.98 17.88
N ASN A 327 -5.77 2.51 18.27
CA ASN A 327 -4.50 3.21 18.03
C ASN A 327 -3.90 2.88 16.65
N GLY A 328 -4.45 1.92 15.91
CA GLY A 328 -3.94 1.47 14.61
C GLY A 328 -2.59 0.76 14.69
N THR A 329 -2.25 0.13 15.82
CA THR A 329 -0.94 -0.48 16.10
C THR A 329 -0.95 -2.00 16.14
N ALA A 330 -2.12 -2.62 16.12
CA ALA A 330 -2.30 -4.07 16.10
C ALA A 330 -3.63 -4.45 15.46
N VAL A 331 -3.72 -5.66 14.93
CA VAL A 331 -4.97 -6.25 14.44
C VAL A 331 -5.73 -6.88 15.61
N GLU A 332 -7.00 -6.51 15.77
CA GLU A 332 -7.91 -7.11 16.75
C GLU A 332 -8.72 -8.25 16.17
N GLN A 333 -9.17 -8.12 14.92
CA GLN A 333 -9.94 -9.14 14.21
C GLN A 333 -9.51 -9.23 12.76
N GLN A 334 -9.63 -10.41 12.16
CA GLN A 334 -9.35 -10.62 10.74
C GLN A 334 -10.29 -11.63 10.12
N TRP A 335 -10.55 -11.46 8.82
CA TRP A 335 -11.40 -12.33 8.03
C TRP A 335 -10.74 -12.70 6.71
N THR A 336 -11.10 -13.88 6.20
CA THR A 336 -10.70 -14.38 4.88
C THR A 336 -11.96 -14.56 4.04
N ARG A 337 -12.02 -13.90 2.88
CA ARG A 337 -13.18 -13.94 1.97
C ARG A 337 -12.71 -13.99 0.52
N ILE A 338 -13.64 -14.27 -0.38
CA ILE A 338 -13.41 -14.27 -1.84
C ILE A 338 -12.21 -15.19 -2.18
N THR A 339 -12.31 -16.45 -1.76
CA THR A 339 -11.26 -17.47 -1.96
C THR A 339 -11.42 -18.24 -3.29
N ASP A 340 -12.47 -17.95 -4.05
CA ASP A 340 -12.87 -18.63 -5.29
C ASP A 340 -12.52 -17.84 -6.57
N ARG A 341 -11.79 -16.72 -6.46
CA ARG A 341 -11.45 -15.84 -7.59
C ARG A 341 -9.97 -15.86 -7.98
N GLY A 342 -9.20 -16.82 -7.46
CA GLY A 342 -7.77 -16.93 -7.70
C GLY A 342 -6.98 -15.80 -7.07
N ARG A 343 -5.83 -15.50 -7.63
CA ARG A 343 -4.90 -14.46 -7.15
C ARG A 343 -5.52 -13.07 -7.26
N LEU A 344 -5.54 -12.32 -6.18
CA LEU A 344 -6.07 -10.96 -6.12
C LEU A 344 -4.90 -9.96 -6.02
N ARG A 345 -4.84 -8.98 -6.94
CA ARG A 345 -3.73 -8.04 -7.08
C ARG A 345 -3.98 -6.70 -6.41
N SER A 346 -5.16 -6.14 -6.53
CA SER A 346 -5.48 -4.81 -6.01
C SER A 346 -6.86 -4.79 -5.39
N ALA A 347 -7.00 -4.09 -4.27
CA ALA A 347 -8.25 -3.76 -3.62
C ALA A 347 -8.35 -2.24 -3.50
N VAL A 348 -9.41 -1.65 -4.06
CA VAL A 348 -9.61 -0.20 -4.11
C VAL A 348 -11.07 0.11 -3.83
N GLN A 349 -11.35 0.97 -2.84
CA GLN A 349 -12.68 1.50 -2.64
C GLN A 349 -12.94 2.61 -3.65
N GLY A 350 -13.99 2.47 -4.44
CA GLY A 350 -14.41 3.43 -5.47
C GLY A 350 -15.64 4.23 -5.08
N PRO A 351 -16.27 4.88 -6.06
CA PRO A 351 -17.47 5.69 -5.85
C PRO A 351 -18.58 4.92 -5.15
N GLY A 352 -19.30 5.61 -4.26
CA GLY A 352 -20.38 5.01 -3.46
C GLY A 352 -19.90 4.03 -2.40
N GLY A 353 -18.59 4.02 -2.09
CA GLY A 353 -18.03 3.13 -1.08
C GLY A 353 -17.94 1.66 -1.52
N VAL A 354 -18.06 1.39 -2.81
CA VAL A 354 -17.99 0.04 -3.40
C VAL A 354 -16.54 -0.43 -3.46
N LEU A 355 -16.27 -1.69 -3.12
CA LEU A 355 -14.93 -2.26 -3.27
C LEU A 355 -14.75 -2.85 -4.67
N TYR A 356 -13.63 -2.52 -5.30
CA TYR A 356 -13.19 -3.10 -6.58
C TYR A 356 -11.89 -3.88 -6.38
N ILE A 357 -11.80 -5.04 -7.06
CA ILE A 357 -10.65 -5.93 -6.94
C ILE A 357 -10.16 -6.28 -8.34
N ALA A 358 -8.86 -6.10 -8.61
CA ALA A 358 -8.20 -6.64 -9.79
C ALA A 358 -7.68 -8.05 -9.48
N THR A 359 -7.93 -9.01 -10.38
CA THR A 359 -7.32 -10.35 -10.30
C THR A 359 -5.95 -10.35 -10.98
N ASP A 360 -5.05 -11.27 -10.59
CA ASP A 360 -3.72 -11.41 -11.19
C ASP A 360 -3.69 -12.65 -12.10
N ALA A 361 -4.34 -12.52 -13.26
CA ALA A 361 -4.51 -13.62 -14.23
C ALA A 361 -4.57 -13.11 -15.67
N ASN A 362 -4.37 -14.02 -16.62
CA ASN A 362 -4.67 -13.85 -18.03
C ASN A 362 -5.43 -15.11 -18.53
N PRO A 363 -6.75 -15.01 -18.85
CA PRO A 363 -7.59 -13.81 -18.73
C PRO A 363 -7.89 -13.41 -17.28
N GLY A 364 -7.73 -12.13 -16.99
CA GLY A 364 -8.02 -11.51 -15.70
C GLY A 364 -9.30 -10.66 -15.74
N ALA A 365 -9.68 -10.14 -14.57
CA ALA A 365 -10.89 -9.35 -14.40
C ALA A 365 -10.75 -8.24 -13.35
N ILE A 366 -11.61 -7.23 -13.45
CA ILE A 366 -11.93 -6.34 -12.35
C ILE A 366 -13.29 -6.72 -11.81
N LEU A 367 -13.33 -7.03 -10.53
CA LEU A 367 -14.52 -7.45 -9.78
C LEU A 367 -15.08 -6.24 -9.01
N LYS A 368 -16.40 -6.22 -8.84
CA LYS A 368 -17.12 -5.33 -7.93
C LYS A 368 -17.62 -6.16 -6.76
N VAL A 369 -17.37 -5.70 -5.56
CA VAL A 369 -17.80 -6.34 -4.31
C VAL A 369 -18.68 -5.38 -3.53
N THR A 370 -19.90 -5.82 -3.22
CA THR A 370 -20.87 -5.06 -2.41
C THR A 370 -21.32 -5.88 -1.22
N PRO A 371 -21.43 -5.29 -0.04
CA PRO A 371 -22.11 -5.92 1.10
C PRO A 371 -23.60 -6.06 0.82
N PRO A 372 -24.36 -6.82 1.63
CA PRO A 372 -25.81 -6.90 1.51
C PRO A 372 -26.46 -5.50 1.66
N ALA A 373 -27.61 -5.30 1.01
CA ALA A 373 -28.43 -4.12 1.27
C ALA A 373 -28.85 -4.11 2.75
N GLN A 374 -28.73 -2.96 3.38
CA GLN A 374 -29.18 -2.76 4.76
C GLN A 374 -30.69 -2.55 4.80
#